data_23aa0557cad84eebb61b4ae76858dfeb
#
_entry.id   23aa0557cad84eebb61b4ae76858dfeb
#
_cell.length_a   1.000
_cell.length_b   1.000
_cell.length_c   1.000
_cell.angle_alpha   90.00
_cell.angle_beta   90.00
_cell.angle_gamma   90.00
#
_symmetry.space_group_name_H-M   'P 1'
#
loop_
_entity.id
_entity.type
_entity.pdbx_description
1 polymer ?
#
loop_
_entity_poly.entity_id
_entity_poly.type
_entity_poly.pdbx_seq_one_letter_code
_entity_poly.pdbx_strand_id
1 'polypeptide(L)' 'MIEERLVNIEAKITFQEDLIEELNKTVYQQQQKLERLEAICKSLAGQIQSQAEAGNEGMPANERPPHY' A
#
# COMPACT_ATOMS: atom_id res chain seq x y z
N MET A 1 35.84 7.69 32.48
CA MET A 1 34.51 7.36 32.97
C MET A 1 33.43 8.11 32.20
N ILE A 2 33.44 9.42 32.33
CA ILE A 2 32.49 10.24 31.57
C ILE A 2 32.76 10.09 30.08
N GLU A 3 34.01 10.05 29.69
CA GLU A 3 34.35 9.90 28.27
C GLU A 3 33.84 8.60 27.69
N GLU A 4 33.95 7.52 28.46
CA GLU A 4 33.45 6.24 27.99
C GLU A 4 31.95 6.27 27.81
N ARG A 5 31.26 6.92 28.73
CA ARG A 5 29.81 7.01 28.64
C ARG A 5 29.39 7.84 27.43
N LEU A 6 30.15 8.92 27.17
CA LEU A 6 29.86 9.76 26.01
C LEU A 6 30.07 9.00 24.72
N VAL A 7 31.14 8.22 24.64
CA VAL A 7 31.40 7.43 23.46
C VAL A 7 30.29 6.39 23.24
N ASN A 8 29.84 5.78 24.33
CA ASN A 8 28.75 4.80 24.25
C ASN A 8 27.47 5.46 23.76
N ILE A 9 27.18 6.64 24.29
CA ILE A 9 25.97 7.36 23.89
C ILE A 9 26.06 7.74 22.41
N GLU A 10 27.20 8.24 21.98
CA GLU A 10 27.39 8.60 20.59
C GLU A 10 27.20 7.39 19.66
N ALA A 11 27.76 6.26 20.07
CA ALA A 11 27.62 5.06 19.27
C ALA A 11 26.18 4.64 19.16
N LYS A 12 25.45 4.72 20.27
CA LYS A 12 24.02 4.37 20.26
C LYS A 12 23.21 5.32 19.41
N ILE A 13 23.51 6.60 19.50
CA ILE A 13 22.80 7.59 18.69
C ILE A 13 23.05 7.34 17.22
N THR A 14 24.30 7.07 16.84
CA THR A 14 24.61 6.79 15.44
C THR A 14 23.85 5.59 14.96
N PHE A 15 23.83 4.54 15.76
CA PHE A 15 23.11 3.32 15.41
C PHE A 15 21.61 3.59 15.25
N GLN A 16 21.07 4.38 16.16
CA GLN A 16 19.64 4.73 16.10
C GLN A 16 19.33 5.59 14.88
N GLU A 17 20.23 6.49 14.54
CA GLU A 17 20.04 7.34 13.36
C GLU A 17 20.00 6.47 12.09
N ASP A 18 20.87 5.49 12.02
CA ASP A 18 20.87 4.59 10.88
C ASP A 18 19.56 3.81 10.82
N LEU A 19 19.09 3.34 11.96
CA LEU A 19 17.82 2.61 12.00
C LEU A 19 16.66 3.48 11.57
N ILE A 20 16.65 4.72 12.03
CA ILE A 20 15.58 5.64 11.67
C ILE A 20 15.61 5.91 10.17
N GLU A 21 16.77 6.08 9.63
CA GLU A 21 16.91 6.31 8.20
C GLU A 21 16.37 5.13 7.40
N GLU A 22 16.70 3.92 7.83
CA GLU A 22 16.20 2.72 7.17
C GLU A 22 14.70 2.61 7.31
N LEU A 23 14.18 2.90 8.51
CA LEU A 23 12.76 2.86 8.74
C LEU A 23 12.03 3.87 7.85
N ASN A 24 12.58 5.06 7.73
CA ASN A 24 11.98 6.08 6.88
C ASN A 24 11.91 5.63 5.43
N LYS A 25 12.96 4.98 4.96
CA LYS A 25 12.95 4.43 3.62
C LYS A 25 11.88 3.37 3.46
N THR A 26 11.82 2.48 4.42
CA THR A 26 10.86 1.38 4.39
C THR A 26 9.43 1.91 4.41
N VAL A 27 9.15 2.86 5.29
CA VAL A 27 7.83 3.46 5.38
C VAL A 27 7.46 4.14 4.07
N TYR A 28 8.40 4.86 3.48
CA TYR A 28 8.14 5.52 2.22
C TYR A 28 7.80 4.51 1.13
N GLN A 29 8.57 3.44 1.04
CA GLN A 29 8.31 2.41 0.06
C GLN A 29 6.97 1.73 0.28
N GLN A 30 6.65 1.46 1.54
CA GLN A 30 5.38 0.84 1.88
C GLN A 30 4.21 1.76 1.53
N GLN A 31 4.38 3.04 1.77
CA GLN A 31 3.34 4.00 1.45
C GLN A 31 3.08 4.06 -0.04
N GLN A 32 4.14 4.01 -0.84
CA GLN A 32 3.98 3.97 -2.28
C GLN A 32 3.26 2.71 -2.74
N LYS A 33 3.59 1.59 -2.13
CA LYS A 33 2.93 0.33 -2.46
C LYS A 33 1.45 0.37 -2.09
N LEU A 34 1.14 0.95 -0.94
CA LEU A 34 -0.24 1.08 -0.51
C LEU A 34 -1.04 1.96 -1.47
N GLU A 35 -0.45 3.06 -1.89
CA GLU A 35 -1.12 3.94 -2.84
C GLU A 35 -1.38 3.24 -4.15
N ARG A 36 -0.40 2.45 -4.60
CA ARG A 36 -0.55 1.69 -5.82
C ARG A 36 -1.65 0.64 -5.69
N LEU A 37 -1.66 -0.05 -4.54
CA LEU A 37 -2.68 -1.06 -4.28
C LEU A 37 -4.06 -0.43 -4.20
N GLU A 38 -4.16 0.73 -3.58
CA GLU A 38 -5.43 1.44 -3.52
C GLU A 38 -5.92 1.79 -4.92
N ALA A 39 -5.02 2.26 -5.77
CA ALA A 39 -5.39 2.60 -7.13
C ALA A 39 -5.86 1.36 -7.89
N ILE A 40 -5.16 0.25 -7.70
CA ILE A 40 -5.54 -1.00 -8.35
C ILE A 40 -6.91 -1.45 -7.84
N CYS A 41 -7.13 -1.36 -6.54
CA CYS A 41 -8.41 -1.78 -5.98
C CYS A 41 -9.56 -0.91 -6.49
N LYS A 42 -9.33 0.38 -6.60
CA LYS A 42 -10.35 1.28 -7.13
C LYS A 42 -10.65 0.96 -8.58
N SER A 43 -9.60 0.69 -9.35
CA SER A 43 -9.76 0.34 -10.75
C SER A 43 -10.55 -0.96 -10.90
N LEU A 44 -10.20 -1.95 -10.09
CA LEU A 44 -10.90 -3.23 -10.13
C LEU A 44 -12.35 -3.09 -9.72
N ALA A 45 -12.60 -2.32 -8.66
CA ALA A 45 -13.97 -2.09 -8.21
C ALA A 45 -14.79 -1.42 -9.29
N GLY A 46 -14.18 -0.46 -9.98
CA GLY A 46 -14.86 0.20 -11.08
C GLY A 46 -15.17 -0.74 -12.23
N GLN A 47 -14.22 -1.63 -12.54
CA GLN A 47 -14.45 -2.60 -13.61
C GLN A 47 -15.55 -3.59 -13.24
N ILE A 48 -15.53 -4.03 -12.00
CA ILE A 48 -16.56 -4.97 -11.55
C ILE A 48 -17.93 -4.31 -11.62
N GLN A 49 -18.01 -3.06 -11.19
CA GLN A 49 -19.27 -2.33 -11.22
C GLN A 49 -19.73 -2.12 -12.66
N SER A 50 -18.81 -1.77 -13.56
CA SER A 50 -19.15 -1.60 -14.96
C SER A 50 -19.68 -2.87 -15.57
N GLN A 51 -19.03 -3.98 -15.26
CA GLN A 51 -19.47 -5.26 -15.78
C GLN A 51 -20.83 -5.65 -15.25
N ALA A 52 -21.07 -5.38 -13.97
CA ALA A 52 -22.37 -5.67 -13.38
C ALA A 52 -23.46 -4.85 -14.04
N GLU A 53 -23.19 -3.57 -14.26
CA GLU A 53 -24.16 -2.70 -14.90
C GLU A 53 -24.38 -3.10 -16.35
N ALA A 54 -23.31 -3.42 -17.06
CA ALA A 54 -23.42 -3.85 -18.43
C ALA A 54 -24.20 -5.18 -18.52
N GLY A 55 -23.93 -6.07 -17.58
CA GLY A 55 -24.64 -7.32 -17.54
C GLY A 55 -26.13 -7.13 -17.32
N ASN A 56 -26.47 -6.23 -16.42
CA ASN A 56 -27.87 -5.92 -16.15
C ASN A 56 -28.56 -5.34 -17.37
N GLU A 57 -27.88 -4.47 -18.08
CA GLU A 57 -28.44 -3.84 -19.26
C GLU A 57 -28.43 -4.79 -20.45
N GLY A 58 -27.39 -5.59 -20.55
CA GLY A 58 -27.24 -6.49 -21.66
C GLY A 58 -28.16 -7.69 -21.60
N MET A 59 -28.74 -7.97 -20.46
CA MET A 59 -29.64 -9.08 -20.31
C MET A 59 -31.07 -8.54 -20.31
N PRO A 60 -31.64 -8.55 -21.46
CA PRO A 60 -33.04 -8.11 -21.48
C PRO A 60 -33.81 -9.19 -20.79
N ALA A 61 -33.72 -9.21 -19.81
CA ALA A 61 -34.32 -10.20 -19.14
C ALA A 61 -33.76 -11.58 -19.26
N ASN A 62 -33.48 -11.49 -19.76
CA ASN A 62 -32.76 -12.28 -19.54
C ASN A 62 -32.07 -12.88 -19.50
N GLU A 63 -31.81 -12.71 -19.64
CA GLU A 63 -30.91 -13.02 -19.61
C GLU A 63 -30.03 -13.31 -19.26
N ARG A 64 -30.11 -13.61 -18.98
CA ARG A 64 -29.08 -13.82 -18.60
C ARG A 64 -28.22 -14.17 -18.55
N PRO A 65 -28.16 -14.16 -18.70
CA PRO A 65 -27.05 -14.39 -18.57
C PRO A 65 -26.25 -14.56 -18.38
N PRO A 66 -26.14 -14.72 -18.41
CA PRO A 66 -25.14 -14.76 -18.23
C PRO A 66 -24.35 -14.98 -18.11
N HIS A 67 -24.65 -14.93 -18.07
CA HIS A 67 -23.99 -15.12 -18.06
C HIS A 67 -23.62 -15.22 -18.13
N TYR A 68 -23.81 -15.16 -18.03
CA TYR A 68 -23.49 -15.15 -18.22
C TYR A 68 -23.19 -15.58 -18.21
#